data_1449c15026a070d45eb6afd1089cc06a
#
_entry.id   1449c15026a070d45eb6afd1089cc06a
#
_cell.length_a   1.000
_cell.length_b   1.000
_cell.length_c   1.000
_cell.angle_alpha   90.00
_cell.angle_beta   90.00
_cell.angle_gamma   90.00
#
_symmetry.space_group_name_H-M   'P 1'
#
loop_
_entity.id
_entity.type
_entity.pdbx_description
1 polymer ?
#
loop_
_entity_poly.entity_id
_entity_poly.type
_entity_poly.pdbx_seq_one_letter_code
_entity_poly.pdbx_strand_id
1 'polypeptide(L)'
;EPMAMILRGNQYRNPVTQTDSRYGPITDGSVTEQERTVVQIEFANGKTALYDFAGIQYRSFIRARHVNVQGQNGEWNDSLIRYVREDLLPEMEYLKPYLDPKYKELETGALREICRQWNPVFAMEAEQDEYAIATMMYDMKGYLEETDPGYPLREALEDAYTWILFQRAVEKPWQTIESEPMPWHDR
;
A
#
# COMPACT_ATOMS: atom_id res chain seq x y z
N GLU A 1 -2.32 -9.60 -18.80
CA GLU A 1 -2.22 -8.38 -19.61
C GLU A 1 -2.08 -7.18 -18.68
N PRO A 2 -1.12 -6.28 -18.95
CA PRO A 2 -1.02 -5.05 -18.21
C PRO A 2 -2.29 -4.22 -18.44
N MET A 3 -2.81 -3.67 -17.39
CA MET A 3 -4.09 -2.98 -17.44
C MET A 3 -3.88 -1.54 -17.87
N ALA A 4 -4.47 -1.15 -19.01
CA ALA A 4 -4.44 0.25 -19.42
C ALA A 4 -5.01 1.15 -18.32
N MET A 5 -4.35 2.28 -18.10
CA MET A 5 -4.68 3.24 -17.04
C MET A 5 -4.91 4.63 -17.62
N ILE A 6 -5.87 5.32 -17.03
CA ILE A 6 -6.11 6.75 -17.25
C ILE A 6 -5.89 7.46 -15.92
N LEU A 7 -5.01 8.46 -15.92
CA LEU A 7 -4.62 9.17 -14.72
C LEU A 7 -4.95 10.66 -14.82
N ARG A 8 -5.37 11.25 -13.70
CA ARG A 8 -5.49 12.71 -13.52
C ARG A 8 -4.90 13.06 -12.17
N GLY A 9 -3.97 14.00 -12.13
CA GLY A 9 -3.26 14.34 -10.91
C GLY A 9 -3.07 15.82 -10.68
N ASN A 10 -2.70 16.15 -9.46
CA ASN A 10 -2.25 17.49 -9.09
C ASN A 10 -1.28 17.41 -7.90
N GLN A 11 -0.41 18.41 -7.82
CA GLN A 11 0.47 18.60 -6.67
C GLN A 11 0.14 19.94 -6.01
N TYR A 12 -0.07 19.88 -4.71
CA TYR A 12 -0.34 21.06 -3.88
C TYR A 12 0.90 21.36 -3.06
N ARG A 13 1.25 22.65 -2.98
CA ARG A 13 2.35 23.14 -2.12
C ARG A 13 1.80 24.14 -1.14
N ASN A 14 2.00 23.90 0.13
CA ASN A 14 1.54 24.79 1.17
C ASN A 14 2.60 24.94 2.27
N PRO A 15 2.81 26.13 2.80
CA PRO A 15 3.59 26.31 4.01
C PRO A 15 2.83 25.70 5.19
N VAL A 16 3.52 24.86 5.95
CA VAL A 16 2.96 24.20 7.14
C VAL A 16 3.93 24.37 8.30
N THR A 17 3.42 24.79 9.45
CA THR A 17 4.20 24.74 10.68
C THR A 17 4.33 23.27 11.08
N GLN A 18 5.53 22.77 11.12
CA GLN A 18 5.78 21.39 11.48
C GLN A 18 5.65 21.24 13.00
N THR A 19 4.72 20.39 13.43
CA THR A 19 4.41 20.16 14.85
C THR A 19 4.83 18.79 15.33
N ASP A 20 5.12 17.87 14.42
CA ASP A 20 5.49 16.50 14.73
C ASP A 20 6.51 15.91 13.74
N SER A 21 7.23 14.89 14.19
CA SER A 21 8.14 14.08 13.39
C SER A 21 8.00 12.60 13.75
N ARG A 22 8.70 11.72 13.03
CA ARG A 22 8.80 10.29 13.38
C ARG A 22 9.24 10.06 14.85
N TYR A 23 10.01 10.99 15.41
CA TYR A 23 10.59 10.87 16.75
C TYR A 23 9.81 11.63 17.83
N GLY A 24 8.68 12.20 17.50
CA GLY A 24 7.84 12.94 18.43
C GLY A 24 7.56 14.39 18.02
N PRO A 25 7.05 15.19 18.95
CA PRO A 25 6.64 16.57 18.67
C PRO A 25 7.83 17.49 18.35
N ILE A 26 7.58 18.43 17.44
CA ILE A 26 8.49 19.54 17.11
C ILE A 26 7.90 20.80 17.69
N THR A 27 8.67 21.53 18.49
CA THR A 27 8.21 22.71 19.22
C THR A 27 8.95 24.00 18.87
N ASP A 28 9.82 23.96 17.89
CA ASP A 28 10.64 25.12 17.47
C ASP A 28 9.91 26.11 16.55
N GLY A 29 8.65 25.75 16.13
CA GLY A 29 7.84 26.57 15.25
C GLY A 29 8.36 26.63 13.80
N SER A 30 9.19 25.68 13.38
CA SER A 30 9.72 25.64 12.02
C SER A 30 8.60 25.53 10.99
N VAL A 31 8.69 26.34 9.93
CA VAL A 31 7.77 26.31 8.79
C VAL A 31 8.47 25.63 7.63
N THR A 32 7.84 24.59 7.11
CA THR A 32 8.35 23.86 5.94
C THR A 32 7.31 23.93 4.81
N GLU A 33 7.79 23.89 3.58
CA GLU A 33 6.90 23.73 2.43
C GLU A 33 6.53 22.23 2.31
N GLN A 34 5.23 21.95 2.36
CA GLN A 34 4.69 20.59 2.23
C GLN A 34 4.14 20.38 0.84
N GLU A 35 4.56 19.30 0.22
CA GLU A 35 4.01 18.84 -1.05
C GLU A 35 3.02 17.70 -0.77
N ARG A 36 1.81 17.83 -1.33
CA ARG A 36 0.78 16.78 -1.36
C ARG A 36 0.46 16.44 -2.80
N THR A 37 0.64 15.20 -3.17
CA THR A 37 0.34 14.66 -4.49
C THR A 37 -0.94 13.85 -4.42
N VAL A 38 -1.90 14.19 -5.28
CA VAL A 38 -3.16 13.45 -5.44
C VAL A 38 -3.28 12.99 -6.88
N VAL A 39 -3.45 11.69 -7.10
CA VAL A 39 -3.65 11.09 -8.43
C VAL A 39 -4.84 10.17 -8.40
N GLN A 40 -5.82 10.45 -9.25
CA GLN A 40 -6.93 9.55 -9.53
C GLN A 40 -6.55 8.66 -10.70
N ILE A 41 -6.85 7.36 -10.57
CA ILE A 41 -6.54 6.35 -11.57
C ILE A 41 -7.82 5.61 -11.94
N GLU A 42 -8.07 5.47 -13.23
CA GLU A 42 -9.13 4.63 -13.77
C GLU A 42 -8.47 3.50 -14.57
N PHE A 43 -8.80 2.26 -14.25
CA PHE A 43 -8.28 1.07 -14.93
C PHE A 43 -9.25 0.63 -16.02
N ALA A 44 -8.73 0.03 -17.10
CA ALA A 44 -9.54 -0.45 -18.23
C ALA A 44 -10.67 -1.43 -17.85
N ASN A 45 -10.55 -2.11 -16.72
CA ASN A 45 -11.60 -3.00 -16.19
C ASN A 45 -12.67 -2.28 -15.36
N GLY A 46 -12.67 -0.94 -15.34
CA GLY A 46 -13.62 -0.11 -14.59
C GLY A 46 -13.34 0.06 -13.11
N LYS A 47 -12.24 -0.50 -12.60
CA LYS A 47 -11.79 -0.22 -11.24
C LYS A 47 -11.17 1.17 -11.15
N THR A 48 -11.18 1.75 -9.96
CA THR A 48 -10.57 3.06 -9.70
C THR A 48 -9.65 3.00 -8.50
N ALA A 49 -8.65 3.86 -8.48
CA ALA A 49 -7.81 4.08 -7.32
C ALA A 49 -7.56 5.58 -7.08
N LEU A 50 -7.28 5.92 -5.85
CA LEU A 50 -6.85 7.25 -5.45
C LEU A 50 -5.52 7.12 -4.70
N TYR A 51 -4.50 7.74 -5.25
CA TYR A 51 -3.23 7.97 -4.56
C TYR A 51 -3.26 9.37 -3.94
N ASP A 52 -3.09 9.44 -2.64
CA ASP A 52 -3.04 10.69 -1.89
C ASP A 52 -1.86 10.62 -0.91
N PHE A 53 -0.80 11.34 -1.23
CA PHE A 53 0.42 11.32 -0.45
C PHE A 53 0.92 12.73 -0.14
N ALA A 54 1.24 12.96 1.13
CA ALA A 54 1.94 14.15 1.57
C ALA A 54 3.22 13.76 2.33
N GLY A 55 4.32 14.46 2.07
CA GLY A 55 5.60 14.19 2.69
C GLY A 55 5.57 14.24 4.23
N ILE A 56 4.67 15.05 4.78
CA ILE A 56 4.42 15.11 6.23
C ILE A 56 3.88 13.79 6.80
N GLN A 57 3.14 12.99 6.01
CA GLN A 57 2.59 11.72 6.47
C GLN A 57 3.69 10.67 6.70
N TYR A 58 4.70 10.66 5.84
CA TYR A 58 5.77 9.67 5.90
C TYR A 58 6.63 9.77 7.18
N ARG A 59 6.78 10.97 7.73
CA ARG A 59 7.62 11.24 8.91
C ARG A 59 6.83 11.72 10.12
N SER A 60 5.54 11.48 10.14
CA SER A 60 4.66 11.92 11.22
C SER A 60 4.61 10.90 12.35
N PHE A 61 4.58 11.38 13.57
CA PHE A 61 4.31 10.58 14.76
C PHE A 61 2.80 10.29 14.93
N ILE A 62 1.95 11.21 14.46
CA ILE A 62 0.49 11.17 14.66
C ILE A 62 -0.30 10.80 13.40
N ARG A 63 0.36 10.71 12.24
CA ARG A 63 -0.28 10.40 10.96
C ARG A 63 0.35 9.15 10.37
N ALA A 64 -0.44 8.14 10.11
CA ALA A 64 0.00 6.94 9.43
C ALA A 64 -0.34 6.99 7.92
N ARG A 65 0.40 6.22 7.14
CA ARG A 65 -0.04 5.85 5.79
C ARG A 65 -1.22 4.87 5.91
N HIS A 66 -2.14 4.95 4.98
CA HIS A 66 -3.29 4.06 4.92
C HIS A 66 -3.43 3.45 3.54
N VAL A 67 -3.78 2.18 3.50
CA VAL A 67 -4.19 1.46 2.29
C VAL A 67 -5.60 0.96 2.52
N ASN A 68 -6.52 1.37 1.65
CA ASN A 68 -7.89 0.88 1.66
C ASN A 68 -8.23 0.30 0.29
N VAL A 69 -8.72 -0.93 0.25
CA VAL A 69 -9.19 -1.61 -0.95
C VAL A 69 -10.62 -2.06 -0.72
N GLN A 70 -11.53 -1.61 -1.57
CA GLN A 70 -12.94 -1.95 -1.47
C GLN A 70 -13.35 -2.86 -2.63
N GLY A 71 -14.02 -3.95 -2.31
CA GLY A 71 -14.59 -4.91 -3.24
C GLY A 71 -16.07 -5.11 -3.01
N GLN A 72 -16.70 -5.91 -3.86
CA GLN A 72 -18.13 -6.19 -3.78
C GLN A 72 -18.53 -6.88 -2.46
N ASN A 73 -17.69 -7.79 -1.96
CA ASN A 73 -18.02 -8.62 -0.81
C ASN A 73 -17.18 -8.31 0.43
N GLY A 74 -16.36 -7.27 0.39
CA GLY A 74 -15.52 -6.92 1.52
C GLY A 74 -14.62 -5.72 1.29
N GLU A 75 -13.89 -5.39 2.33
CA GLU A 75 -12.91 -4.31 2.34
C GLU A 75 -11.64 -4.75 3.06
N TRP A 76 -10.51 -4.28 2.57
CA TRP A 76 -9.23 -4.35 3.27
C TRP A 76 -8.79 -2.93 3.64
N ASN A 77 -8.57 -2.70 4.92
CA ASN A 77 -8.14 -1.42 5.47
C ASN A 77 -6.92 -1.66 6.38
N ASP A 78 -5.74 -1.36 5.87
CA ASP A 78 -4.45 -1.58 6.54
C ASP A 78 -4.26 -3.03 7.03
N SER A 79 -4.42 -3.25 8.32
CA SER A 79 -4.27 -4.58 8.95
C SER A 79 -5.62 -5.31 9.14
N LEU A 80 -6.73 -4.74 8.68
CA LEU A 80 -8.05 -5.28 8.93
C LEU A 80 -8.75 -5.62 7.62
N ILE A 81 -9.20 -6.87 7.48
CA ILE A 81 -10.06 -7.33 6.40
C ILE A 81 -11.43 -7.62 6.97
N ARG A 82 -12.48 -7.08 6.33
CA ARG A 82 -13.87 -7.40 6.60
C ARG A 82 -14.51 -7.93 5.33
N TYR A 83 -15.20 -9.04 5.41
CA TYR A 83 -15.85 -9.62 4.22
C TYR A 83 -17.04 -10.48 4.58
N VAL A 84 -17.86 -10.76 3.57
CA VAL A 84 -18.96 -11.70 3.65
C VAL A 84 -18.52 -13.00 3.00
N ARG A 85 -18.58 -14.10 3.75
CA ARG A 85 -18.23 -15.45 3.30
C ARG A 85 -19.27 -15.99 2.31
N GLU A 86 -18.98 -17.14 1.72
CA GLU A 86 -19.90 -17.84 0.81
C GLU A 86 -21.24 -18.25 1.48
N ASP A 87 -21.21 -18.51 2.78
CA ASP A 87 -22.41 -18.81 3.58
C ASP A 87 -23.16 -17.54 4.06
N LEU A 88 -22.80 -16.38 3.52
CA LEU A 88 -23.37 -15.06 3.81
C LEU A 88 -23.17 -14.57 5.26
N LEU A 89 -22.29 -15.19 6.01
CA LEU A 89 -21.91 -14.72 7.34
C LEU A 89 -20.76 -13.69 7.26
N PRO A 90 -20.82 -12.62 8.06
CA PRO A 90 -19.76 -11.65 8.13
C PRO A 90 -18.53 -12.26 8.84
N GLU A 91 -17.35 -11.92 8.34
CA GLU A 91 -16.08 -12.32 8.93
C GLU A 91 -15.12 -11.14 9.00
N MET A 92 -14.28 -11.10 10.03
CA MET A 92 -13.29 -10.06 10.23
C MET A 92 -11.94 -10.71 10.56
N GLU A 93 -10.93 -10.37 9.78
CA GLU A 93 -9.56 -10.85 9.98
C GLU A 93 -8.62 -9.69 10.31
N TYR A 94 -7.84 -9.86 11.37
CA TYR A 94 -6.72 -8.97 11.69
C TYR A 94 -5.43 -9.56 11.13
N LEU A 95 -4.82 -8.85 10.20
CA LEU A 95 -3.51 -9.22 9.68
C LEU A 95 -2.41 -8.67 10.60
N LYS A 96 -1.59 -9.57 11.12
CA LYS A 96 -0.43 -9.22 11.93
C LYS A 96 0.84 -9.71 11.24
N PRO A 97 1.93 -8.92 11.24
CA PRO A 97 3.22 -9.39 10.72
C PRO A 97 3.75 -10.56 11.57
N TYR A 98 3.54 -10.49 12.86
CA TYR A 98 3.83 -11.55 13.83
C TYR A 98 2.63 -11.77 14.74
N LEU A 99 2.34 -13.00 15.04
CA LEU A 99 1.28 -13.40 15.98
C LEU A 99 1.87 -14.25 17.10
N ASP A 100 1.81 -13.74 18.32
CA ASP A 100 2.16 -14.51 19.52
C ASP A 100 1.29 -15.79 19.55
N PRO A 101 1.87 -16.97 19.70
CA PRO A 101 1.14 -18.23 19.69
C PRO A 101 -0.09 -18.31 20.62
N LYS A 102 -0.13 -17.50 21.66
CA LYS A 102 -1.28 -17.40 22.58
C LYS A 102 -2.52 -16.72 21.99
N TYR A 103 -2.38 -15.98 20.87
CA TYR A 103 -3.46 -15.23 20.20
C TYR A 103 -3.84 -15.82 18.85
N LYS A 104 -3.58 -17.10 18.61
CA LYS A 104 -3.71 -17.70 17.27
C LYS A 104 -5.12 -17.68 16.69
N GLU A 105 -6.16 -17.74 17.51
CA GLU A 105 -7.55 -17.68 17.06
C GLU A 105 -8.44 -17.10 18.17
N LEU A 106 -9.15 -16.04 17.84
CA LEU A 106 -10.20 -15.48 18.69
C LEU A 106 -11.52 -15.53 17.90
N GLU A 107 -12.41 -16.41 18.32
CA GLU A 107 -13.79 -16.41 17.81
C GLU A 107 -14.70 -15.77 18.85
N THR A 108 -15.33 -14.66 18.50
CA THR A 108 -16.23 -13.95 19.41
C THR A 108 -17.56 -13.59 18.75
N GLY A 109 -18.67 -14.07 19.33
CA GLY A 109 -20.02 -13.68 18.97
C GLY A 109 -20.48 -14.06 17.57
N ALA A 110 -21.38 -13.26 16.99
CA ALA A 110 -21.94 -13.48 15.64
C ALA A 110 -20.97 -13.06 14.52
N LEU A 111 -19.98 -12.25 14.83
CA LEU A 111 -18.90 -11.85 13.95
C LEU A 111 -17.68 -12.67 14.33
N ARG A 112 -17.18 -13.45 13.38
CA ARG A 112 -15.94 -14.21 13.59
C ARG A 112 -14.74 -13.30 13.43
N GLU A 113 -13.93 -13.16 14.49
CA GLU A 113 -12.66 -12.45 14.47
C GLU A 113 -11.51 -13.43 14.41
N ILE A 114 -10.68 -13.31 13.39
CA ILE A 114 -9.50 -14.15 13.18
C ILE A 114 -8.27 -13.26 13.18
N CYS A 115 -7.27 -13.62 13.97
CA CYS A 115 -5.94 -13.04 13.85
C CYS A 115 -5.06 -13.93 12.96
N ARG A 116 -4.65 -13.42 11.82
CA ARG A 116 -3.83 -14.13 10.86
C ARG A 116 -2.44 -13.50 10.74
N GLN A 117 -1.42 -14.32 10.89
CA GLN A 117 -0.06 -13.88 10.57
C GLN A 117 0.13 -13.89 9.06
N TRP A 118 0.48 -12.72 8.48
CA TRP A 118 0.74 -12.62 7.05
C TRP A 118 2.20 -12.97 6.69
N ASN A 119 3.13 -12.85 7.66
CA ASN A 119 4.52 -13.19 7.46
C ASN A 119 4.86 -14.56 8.05
N PRO A 120 5.01 -15.60 7.23
CA PRO A 120 5.33 -16.94 7.71
C PRO A 120 6.82 -17.12 8.06
N VAL A 121 7.68 -16.17 7.67
CA VAL A 121 9.14 -16.35 7.66
C VAL A 121 9.79 -16.09 9.03
N PHE A 122 9.24 -15.13 9.79
CA PHE A 122 9.86 -14.71 11.05
C PHE A 122 8.95 -14.98 12.24
N ALA A 123 9.51 -15.66 13.23
CA ALA A 123 8.84 -15.97 14.49
C ALA A 123 9.13 -14.94 15.58
N MET A 124 9.39 -13.69 15.21
CA MET A 124 9.73 -12.62 16.14
C MET A 124 8.99 -11.31 15.78
N GLU A 125 8.77 -10.49 16.76
CA GLU A 125 8.25 -9.15 16.57
C GLU A 125 9.33 -8.23 16.01
N ALA A 126 8.98 -7.48 14.96
CA ALA A 126 9.85 -6.52 14.31
C ALA A 126 9.02 -5.34 13.76
N GLU A 127 9.64 -4.27 13.33
CA GLU A 127 8.94 -3.19 12.65
C GLU A 127 8.53 -3.60 11.23
N GLN A 128 7.51 -2.93 10.69
CA GLN A 128 6.95 -3.26 9.38
C GLN A 128 7.98 -3.20 8.24
N ASP A 129 8.87 -2.21 8.28
CA ASP A 129 9.93 -2.06 7.27
C ASP A 129 10.99 -3.18 7.37
N GLU A 130 11.27 -3.66 8.59
CA GLU A 130 12.17 -4.80 8.81
C GLU A 130 11.58 -6.09 8.25
N TYR A 131 10.26 -6.33 8.44
CA TYR A 131 9.58 -7.45 7.82
C TYR A 131 9.62 -7.37 6.29
N ALA A 132 9.40 -6.19 5.71
CA ALA A 132 9.42 -6.02 4.26
C ALA A 132 10.81 -6.35 3.68
N ILE A 133 11.88 -5.84 4.29
CA ILE A 133 13.26 -6.11 3.88
C ILE A 133 13.58 -7.61 4.00
N ALA A 134 13.23 -8.20 5.13
CA ALA A 134 13.52 -9.60 5.40
C ALA A 134 12.72 -10.54 4.48
N THR A 135 11.47 -10.21 4.14
CA THR A 135 10.68 -10.95 3.15
C THR A 135 11.33 -10.88 1.78
N MET A 136 11.75 -9.71 1.35
CA MET A 136 12.46 -9.55 0.06
C MET A 136 13.75 -10.38 0.00
N MET A 137 14.52 -10.45 1.10
CA MET A 137 15.71 -11.30 1.17
C MET A 137 15.36 -12.80 1.10
N TYR A 138 14.26 -13.19 1.71
CA TYR A 138 13.78 -14.57 1.66
C TYR A 138 13.32 -14.96 0.24
N ASP A 139 12.57 -14.09 -0.42
CA ASP A 139 12.13 -14.28 -1.81
C ASP A 139 13.33 -14.36 -2.75
N MET A 140 14.37 -13.54 -2.51
CA MET A 140 15.63 -13.59 -3.24
C MET A 140 16.36 -14.94 -3.09
N LYS A 141 16.33 -15.52 -1.88
CA LYS A 141 16.83 -16.87 -1.65
C LYS A 141 16.01 -17.90 -2.44
N GLY A 142 14.68 -17.82 -2.38
CA GLY A 142 13.79 -18.69 -3.16
C GLY A 142 14.04 -18.61 -4.66
N TYR A 143 14.30 -17.40 -5.17
CA TYR A 143 14.68 -17.19 -6.56
C TYR A 143 16.00 -17.90 -6.92
N LEU A 144 17.02 -17.82 -6.06
CA LEU A 144 18.30 -18.51 -6.28
C LEU A 144 18.19 -20.03 -6.21
N GLU A 145 17.25 -20.54 -5.42
CA GLU A 145 16.95 -21.97 -5.26
C GLU A 145 15.91 -22.48 -6.28
N GLU A 146 15.44 -21.61 -7.20
CA GLU A 146 14.40 -21.88 -8.20
C GLU A 146 13.07 -22.36 -7.59
N THR A 147 12.79 -21.99 -6.34
CA THR A 147 11.58 -22.35 -5.61
C THR A 147 10.52 -21.24 -5.61
N ASP A 148 10.94 -20.01 -5.91
CA ASP A 148 10.08 -18.82 -5.96
C ASP A 148 10.51 -17.92 -7.14
N PRO A 149 9.58 -17.35 -7.92
CA PRO A 149 9.92 -16.40 -8.99
C PRO A 149 10.52 -15.07 -8.47
N GLY A 150 10.43 -14.81 -7.18
CA GLY A 150 10.85 -13.55 -6.57
C GLY A 150 10.02 -12.37 -7.06
N TYR A 151 10.63 -11.17 -7.06
CA TYR A 151 10.06 -9.97 -7.67
C TYR A 151 10.59 -9.81 -9.11
N PRO A 152 9.80 -10.20 -10.14
CA PRO A 152 10.31 -10.25 -11.51
C PRO A 152 10.60 -8.86 -12.05
N LEU A 153 11.61 -8.75 -12.92
CA LEU A 153 11.95 -7.47 -13.58
C LEU A 153 10.74 -6.81 -14.27
N ARG A 154 9.82 -7.60 -14.79
CA ARG A 154 8.59 -7.09 -15.39
C ARG A 154 7.77 -6.28 -14.40
N GLU A 155 7.55 -6.77 -13.19
CA GLU A 155 6.80 -6.06 -12.14
C GLU A 155 7.54 -4.78 -11.71
N ALA A 156 8.87 -4.85 -11.58
CA ALA A 156 9.67 -3.67 -11.28
C ALA A 156 9.56 -2.58 -12.38
N LEU A 157 9.48 -2.99 -13.65
CA LEU A 157 9.28 -2.07 -14.76
C LEU A 157 7.87 -1.47 -14.77
N GLU A 158 6.83 -2.25 -14.40
CA GLU A 158 5.46 -1.73 -14.25
C GLU A 158 5.36 -0.70 -13.12
N ASP A 159 5.98 -0.97 -11.98
CA ASP A 159 6.00 -0.02 -10.86
C ASP A 159 6.72 1.27 -11.24
N ALA A 160 7.88 1.16 -11.90
CA ALA A 160 8.62 2.32 -12.38
C ALA A 160 7.83 3.12 -13.42
N TYR A 161 7.14 2.44 -14.34
CA TYR A 161 6.30 3.08 -15.34
C TYR A 161 5.08 3.78 -14.72
N THR A 162 4.42 3.13 -13.76
CA THR A 162 3.32 3.74 -13.00
C THR A 162 3.78 5.02 -12.30
N TRP A 163 4.97 5.03 -11.72
CA TRP A 163 5.55 6.23 -11.13
C TRP A 163 5.78 7.34 -12.16
N ILE A 164 6.28 7.01 -13.35
CA ILE A 164 6.45 7.97 -14.45
C ILE A 164 5.09 8.58 -14.86
N LEU A 165 4.04 7.77 -14.93
CA LEU A 165 2.68 8.25 -15.24
C LEU A 165 2.17 9.21 -14.15
N PHE A 166 2.46 8.94 -12.87
CA PHE A 166 2.14 9.85 -11.77
C PHE A 166 2.84 11.21 -11.94
N GLN A 167 4.14 11.20 -12.25
CA GLN A 167 4.90 12.43 -12.51
C GLN A 167 4.28 13.22 -13.68
N ARG A 168 3.97 12.57 -14.78
CA ARG A 168 3.32 13.22 -15.95
C ARG A 168 1.95 13.81 -15.59
N ALA A 169 1.15 13.12 -14.76
CA ALA A 169 -0.14 13.59 -14.31
C ALA A 169 -0.04 14.84 -13.41
N VAL A 170 1.01 14.92 -12.61
CA VAL A 170 1.29 16.08 -11.76
C VAL A 170 1.86 17.26 -12.56
N GLU A 171 2.72 17.00 -13.54
CA GLU A 171 3.27 18.02 -14.43
C GLU A 171 2.20 18.68 -15.31
N LYS A 172 1.11 17.97 -15.59
CA LYS A 172 -0.03 18.44 -16.39
C LYS A 172 -1.32 18.42 -15.57
N PRO A 173 -1.47 19.31 -14.57
CA PRO A 173 -2.57 19.26 -13.62
C PRO A 173 -3.93 19.15 -14.30
N TRP A 174 -4.74 18.20 -13.84
CA TRP A 174 -6.12 17.94 -14.31
C TRP A 174 -6.25 17.49 -15.77
N GLN A 175 -5.14 17.35 -16.50
CA GLN A 175 -5.18 16.74 -17.83
C GLN A 175 -5.22 15.20 -17.69
N THR A 176 -5.82 14.58 -18.68
CA THR A 176 -5.86 13.13 -18.78
C THR A 176 -4.51 12.62 -19.32
N ILE A 177 -3.89 11.72 -18.59
CA ILE A 177 -2.70 10.97 -19.01
C ILE A 177 -3.14 9.53 -19.22
N GLU A 178 -2.87 8.99 -20.38
CA GLU A 178 -3.16 7.60 -20.71
C GLU A 178 -1.86 6.78 -20.68
N SER A 179 -1.94 5.55 -20.20
CA SER A 179 -0.83 4.61 -20.29
C SER A 179 -0.69 4.10 -21.72
N GLU A 180 0.54 3.84 -22.13
CA GLU A 180 0.88 3.29 -23.44
C GLU A 180 1.32 1.82 -23.28
N PRO A 181 1.11 0.98 -24.30
CA PRO A 181 1.70 -0.35 -24.33
C PRO A 181 3.22 -0.30 -24.23
N MET A 182 3.81 -1.11 -23.36
CA MET A 182 5.24 -1.17 -23.16
C MET A 182 5.83 -2.47 -23.70
N PRO A 183 7.12 -2.48 -24.13
CA PRO A 183 7.74 -3.68 -24.75
C PRO A 183 7.73 -4.93 -23.86
N TRP A 184 7.61 -4.79 -22.55
CA TRP A 184 7.53 -5.91 -21.61
C TRP A 184 6.11 -6.43 -21.38
N HIS A 185 5.09 -5.80 -22.00
CA HIS A 185 3.71 -6.26 -21.95
C HIS A 185 3.45 -7.48 -22.83
N ASP A 186 4.22 -7.62 -23.92
CA ASP A 186 4.02 -8.63 -24.96
C ASP A 186 4.83 -9.92 -24.73
N ARG A 187 5.45 -10.11 -23.53
CA ARG A 187 6.30 -11.27 -23.24
C ARG A 187 5.75 -12.13 -22.12
#